data_0a8cb0443e26a18e5fab5b5fc557e197
#
_entry.id   0a8cb0443e26a18e5fab5b5fc557e197
#
_cell.length_a   1.000
_cell.length_b   1.000
_cell.length_c   1.000
_cell.angle_alpha   90.00
_cell.angle_beta   90.00
_cell.angle_gamma   90.00
#
_symmetry.space_group_name_H-M   'P 1'
#
loop_
_entity.id
_entity.type
_entity.pdbx_description
1 polymer ?
#
loop_
_entity_poly.entity_id
_entity_poly.type
_entity_poly.pdbx_seq_one_letter_code
_entity_poly.pdbx_strand_id
1 'polypeptide(L)'
;MRAGAQAIQMEDSKGIRGFARLYYEKKPDEVTSQRDWLAKIRASKAALEGTDCILIARTEALLTHGLDEAIERCLRAYEAGADMTLIMGINNGEGSLELCKEIAKHIPGWKMYPDIESHNGIPDLNIDDLIPLGFNLVTCHYLEKAAWYGMLDYGRHMVAERGTLYVNEHDMGGLTRAEKTAMMGCDIHEWLAFEQSCYHEDDKR
;
A
#
# COMPACT_ATOMS: atom_id res chain seq x y z
N MET A 1 10.43 8.44 -10.18
CA MET A 1 10.32 9.85 -10.56
C MET A 1 9.87 10.05 -12.00
N ARG A 2 10.56 9.54 -13.03
CA ARG A 2 10.06 9.64 -14.43
C ARG A 2 8.66 9.02 -14.63
N ALA A 3 8.28 8.08 -13.77
CA ALA A 3 6.97 7.44 -13.78
C ALA A 3 5.94 8.09 -12.81
N GLY A 4 6.27 9.23 -12.18
CA GLY A 4 5.36 9.97 -11.31
C GLY A 4 5.19 9.39 -9.89
N ALA A 5 6.09 8.51 -9.43
CA ALA A 5 6.03 8.01 -8.05
C ALA A 5 6.25 9.15 -7.04
N GLN A 6 5.35 9.27 -6.07
CA GLN A 6 5.39 10.28 -5.01
C GLN A 6 6.13 9.80 -3.77
N ALA A 7 6.27 8.48 -3.60
CA ALA A 7 7.04 7.87 -2.54
C ALA A 7 7.66 6.55 -3.02
N ILE A 8 8.78 6.18 -2.43
CA ILE A 8 9.42 4.86 -2.62
C ILE A 8 9.75 4.26 -1.27
N GLN A 9 9.65 2.93 -1.17
CA GLN A 9 10.11 2.19 -0.01
C GLN A 9 11.46 1.53 -0.27
N MET A 10 12.37 1.64 0.70
CA MET A 10 13.65 0.93 0.71
C MET A 10 13.69 0.00 1.92
N GLU A 11 13.60 -1.28 1.63
CA GLU A 11 13.49 -2.32 2.66
C GLU A 11 14.84 -2.97 2.97
N ASP A 12 14.99 -3.50 4.19
CA ASP A 12 16.20 -4.16 4.67
C ASP A 12 16.19 -5.68 4.52
N SER A 13 15.16 -6.26 3.93
CA SER A 13 15.12 -7.71 3.71
C SER A 13 16.27 -8.20 2.85
N LYS A 14 16.75 -9.42 3.17
CA LYS A 14 17.89 -10.05 2.53
C LYS A 14 17.44 -10.92 1.36
N GLY A 15 17.70 -10.46 0.16
CA GLY A 15 17.40 -11.22 -1.06
C GLY A 15 15.98 -11.05 -1.57
N ILE A 16 15.58 -11.95 -2.47
CA ILE A 16 14.23 -11.97 -3.07
C ILE A 16 13.30 -12.75 -2.15
N ARG A 17 12.18 -12.15 -1.78
CA ARG A 17 11.11 -12.85 -1.07
C ARG A 17 10.59 -14.02 -1.89
N GLY A 18 10.75 -15.23 -1.39
CA GLY A 18 10.08 -16.39 -1.94
C GLY A 18 8.63 -16.45 -1.47
N PHE A 19 7.68 -16.53 -2.40
CA PHE A 19 6.25 -16.69 -2.07
C PHE A 19 5.99 -17.87 -1.10
N ALA A 20 6.65 -19.00 -1.33
CA ALA A 20 6.55 -20.17 -0.47
C ALA A 20 7.03 -19.89 0.96
N ARG A 21 8.14 -19.18 1.12
CA ARG A 21 8.69 -18.83 2.43
C ARG A 21 7.74 -17.91 3.21
N LEU A 22 7.20 -16.90 2.56
CA LEU A 22 6.31 -15.93 3.19
C LEU A 22 4.95 -16.53 3.59
N TYR A 23 4.31 -17.26 2.67
CA TYR A 23 2.92 -17.69 2.85
C TYR A 23 2.77 -19.10 3.42
N TYR A 24 3.69 -20.02 3.11
CA TYR A 24 3.60 -21.41 3.56
C TYR A 24 4.49 -21.71 4.77
N GLU A 25 5.75 -21.27 4.75
CA GLU A 25 6.66 -21.55 5.86
C GLU A 25 6.46 -20.60 7.03
N LYS A 26 5.83 -19.44 6.81
CA LYS A 26 5.62 -18.37 7.81
C LYS A 26 6.91 -17.97 8.53
N LYS A 27 8.03 -18.07 7.84
CA LYS A 27 9.32 -17.66 8.37
C LYS A 27 9.53 -16.18 8.13
N PRO A 28 9.96 -15.42 9.14
CA PRO A 28 10.32 -14.03 8.96
C PRO A 28 11.48 -13.90 7.98
N ASP A 29 11.51 -12.80 7.23
CA ASP A 29 12.62 -12.50 6.33
C ASP A 29 13.87 -12.16 7.14
N GLU A 30 15.02 -12.68 6.71
CA GLU A 30 16.30 -12.23 7.23
C GLU A 30 16.56 -10.79 6.77
N VAL A 31 17.11 -9.97 7.65
CA VAL A 31 17.47 -8.60 7.34
C VAL A 31 18.97 -8.47 7.03
N THR A 32 19.31 -7.53 6.18
CA THR A 32 20.71 -7.16 5.90
C THR A 32 21.33 -6.47 7.10
N SER A 33 22.66 -6.34 7.11
CA SER A 33 23.32 -5.55 8.13
C SER A 33 22.78 -4.11 8.14
N GLN A 34 22.68 -3.50 9.32
CA GLN A 34 22.28 -2.11 9.45
C GLN A 34 23.16 -1.20 8.57
N ARG A 35 24.50 -1.46 8.54
CA ARG A 35 25.44 -0.72 7.70
C ARG A 35 25.05 -0.73 6.21
N ASP A 36 24.74 -1.91 5.67
CA ASP A 36 24.43 -2.07 4.25
C ASP A 36 23.08 -1.44 3.90
N TRP A 37 22.09 -1.58 4.79
CA TRP A 37 20.80 -0.95 4.60
C TRP A 37 20.89 0.57 4.64
N LEU A 38 21.61 1.15 5.62
CA LEU A 38 21.83 2.59 5.70
C LEU A 38 22.60 3.15 4.49
N ALA A 39 23.50 2.35 3.90
CA ALA A 39 24.14 2.73 2.64
C ALA A 39 23.13 2.83 1.49
N LYS A 40 22.17 1.89 1.40
CA LYS A 40 21.07 1.96 0.43
C LYS A 40 20.18 3.18 0.65
N ILE A 41 19.84 3.50 1.91
CA ILE A 41 19.05 4.70 2.25
C ILE A 41 19.76 5.97 1.77
N ARG A 42 21.06 6.14 2.07
CA ARG A 42 21.83 7.29 1.62
C ARG A 42 21.91 7.40 0.09
N ALA A 43 22.13 6.28 -0.59
CA ALA A 43 22.15 6.24 -2.05
C ALA A 43 20.79 6.61 -2.66
N SER A 44 19.71 6.12 -2.06
CA SER A 44 18.34 6.46 -2.48
C SER A 44 18.05 7.94 -2.25
N LYS A 45 18.42 8.48 -1.09
CA LYS A 45 18.24 9.92 -0.79
C LYS A 45 19.00 10.81 -1.77
N ALA A 46 20.24 10.48 -2.08
CA ALA A 46 21.02 11.20 -3.08
C ALA A 46 20.38 11.15 -4.48
N ALA A 47 19.79 10.01 -4.86
CA ALA A 47 19.09 9.87 -6.14
C ALA A 47 17.76 10.64 -6.20
N LEU A 48 17.18 10.98 -5.05
CA LEU A 48 15.93 11.75 -4.91
C LEU A 48 16.17 13.25 -4.75
N GLU A 49 17.42 13.70 -4.71
CA GLU A 49 17.76 15.11 -4.55
C GLU A 49 17.06 15.98 -5.61
N GLY A 50 16.49 17.11 -5.17
CA GLY A 50 15.74 18.01 -6.05
C GLY A 50 14.35 17.52 -6.45
N THR A 51 13.78 16.53 -5.75
CA THR A 51 12.42 16.04 -5.97
C THR A 51 11.61 16.06 -4.68
N ASP A 52 10.28 16.01 -4.82
CA ASP A 52 9.33 15.91 -3.70
C ASP A 52 9.00 14.45 -3.33
N CYS A 53 9.74 13.48 -3.88
CA CYS A 53 9.48 12.06 -3.64
C CYS A 53 9.93 11.65 -2.24
N ILE A 54 9.02 11.10 -1.46
CA ILE A 54 9.25 10.66 -0.08
C ILE A 54 10.03 9.34 -0.06
N LEU A 55 11.11 9.28 0.72
CA LEU A 55 11.86 8.05 0.98
C LEU A 55 11.36 7.39 2.27
N ILE A 56 10.73 6.22 2.14
CA ILE A 56 10.24 5.40 3.25
C ILE A 56 11.27 4.31 3.54
N ALA A 57 11.86 4.33 4.72
CA ALA A 57 12.76 3.28 5.20
C ALA A 57 11.93 2.20 5.90
N ARG A 58 11.91 0.99 5.33
CA ARG A 58 11.16 -0.15 5.84
C ARG A 58 12.09 -1.18 6.47
N THR A 59 11.78 -1.59 7.69
CA THR A 59 12.50 -2.68 8.37
C THR A 59 11.59 -3.88 8.65
N GLU A 60 12.14 -5.07 8.43
CA GLU A 60 11.55 -6.37 8.79
C GLU A 60 12.14 -6.90 10.12
N ALA A 61 12.96 -6.12 10.81
CA ALA A 61 13.74 -6.57 11.96
C ALA A 61 12.90 -6.95 13.18
N LEU A 62 11.66 -6.44 13.33
CA LEU A 62 10.80 -6.71 14.46
C LEU A 62 10.66 -8.20 14.77
N LEU A 63 10.41 -9.02 13.75
CA LEU A 63 10.13 -10.45 13.90
C LEU A 63 11.39 -11.30 14.11
N THR A 64 12.56 -10.78 13.76
CA THR A 64 13.83 -11.53 13.82
C THR A 64 14.77 -11.04 14.92
N HIS A 65 14.73 -9.75 15.23
CA HIS A 65 15.66 -9.09 16.16
C HIS A 65 14.97 -8.34 17.30
N GLY A 66 13.63 -8.24 17.25
CA GLY A 66 12.82 -7.57 18.27
C GLY A 66 12.64 -6.08 18.06
N LEU A 67 11.85 -5.49 18.96
CA LEU A 67 11.38 -4.10 18.83
C LEU A 67 12.51 -3.07 18.96
N ASP A 68 13.43 -3.28 19.89
CA ASP A 68 14.53 -2.35 20.14
C ASP A 68 15.42 -2.18 18.90
N GLU A 69 15.79 -3.28 18.23
CA GLU A 69 16.55 -3.24 16.99
C GLU A 69 15.76 -2.57 15.86
N ALA A 70 14.46 -2.85 15.76
CA ALA A 70 13.62 -2.23 14.74
C ALA A 70 13.52 -0.70 14.93
N ILE A 71 13.39 -0.23 16.16
CA ILE A 71 13.38 1.19 16.52
C ILE A 71 14.75 1.83 16.21
N GLU A 72 15.84 1.20 16.65
CA GLU A 72 17.20 1.70 16.40
C GLU A 72 17.46 1.85 14.89
N ARG A 73 17.09 0.86 14.09
CA ARG A 73 17.16 0.94 12.61
C ARG A 73 16.41 2.13 12.07
N CYS A 74 15.18 2.34 12.51
CA CYS A 74 14.37 3.48 12.07
C CYS A 74 15.03 4.83 12.43
N LEU A 75 15.55 4.98 13.63
CA LEU A 75 16.26 6.20 14.07
C LEU A 75 17.49 6.46 13.18
N ARG A 76 18.30 5.44 12.95
CA ARG A 76 19.46 5.54 12.05
C ARG A 76 19.09 5.81 10.60
N ALA A 77 17.93 5.31 10.14
CA ALA A 77 17.44 5.60 8.81
C ALA A 77 17.08 7.08 8.64
N TYR A 78 16.49 7.73 9.65
CA TYR A 78 16.28 9.17 9.62
C TYR A 78 17.61 9.95 9.54
N GLU A 79 18.60 9.57 10.34
CA GLU A 79 19.96 10.17 10.28
C GLU A 79 20.59 9.98 8.90
N ALA A 80 20.27 8.89 8.21
CA ALA A 80 20.74 8.59 6.86
C ALA A 80 19.93 9.30 5.74
N GLY A 81 18.85 10.03 6.10
CA GLY A 81 18.07 10.85 5.19
C GLY A 81 16.71 10.28 4.77
N ALA A 82 16.20 9.25 5.43
CA ALA A 82 14.82 8.82 5.22
C ALA A 82 13.83 9.90 5.68
N ASP A 83 12.74 10.06 4.96
CA ASP A 83 11.68 11.02 5.30
C ASP A 83 10.61 10.38 6.20
N MET A 84 10.43 9.07 6.10
CA MET A 84 9.44 8.29 6.84
C MET A 84 10.00 6.91 7.16
N THR A 85 9.51 6.27 8.22
CA THR A 85 9.86 4.88 8.56
C THR A 85 8.66 3.97 8.66
N LEU A 86 8.89 2.68 8.42
CA LEU A 86 7.92 1.61 8.51
C LEU A 86 8.54 0.40 9.21
N ILE A 87 7.94 -0.04 10.29
CA ILE A 87 8.27 -1.32 10.94
C ILE A 87 7.20 -2.34 10.54
N MET A 88 7.62 -3.40 9.86
CA MET A 88 6.72 -4.50 9.50
C MET A 88 6.45 -5.42 10.68
N GLY A 89 5.24 -6.01 10.69
CA GLY A 89 4.83 -6.97 11.70
C GLY A 89 4.19 -6.36 12.94
N ILE A 90 3.97 -5.05 12.99
CA ILE A 90 3.23 -4.40 14.08
C ILE A 90 1.72 -4.56 13.94
N ASN A 91 1.23 -4.94 12.78
CA ASN A 91 -0.19 -5.11 12.44
C ASN A 91 -0.64 -6.57 12.62
N ASN A 92 -0.34 -7.17 13.76
CA ASN A 92 -0.67 -8.57 14.05
C ASN A 92 -1.99 -8.77 14.82
N GLY A 93 -2.75 -7.70 15.05
CA GLY A 93 -4.02 -7.69 15.78
C GLY A 93 -3.79 -7.52 17.28
N GLU A 94 -3.61 -8.61 18.01
CA GLU A 94 -3.37 -8.55 19.44
C GLU A 94 -2.03 -7.86 19.78
N GLY A 95 -2.08 -6.80 20.59
CA GLY A 95 -0.89 -6.05 20.98
C GLY A 95 -0.43 -4.98 19.98
N SER A 96 -1.05 -4.85 18.82
CA SER A 96 -0.68 -3.83 17.82
C SER A 96 -0.71 -2.41 18.38
N LEU A 97 -1.71 -2.07 19.18
CA LEU A 97 -1.83 -0.73 19.79
C LEU A 97 -0.68 -0.44 20.75
N GLU A 98 -0.29 -1.40 21.58
CA GLU A 98 0.79 -1.22 22.55
C GLU A 98 2.15 -1.09 21.83
N LEU A 99 2.37 -1.86 20.76
CA LEU A 99 3.54 -1.70 19.90
C LEU A 99 3.58 -0.30 19.26
N CYS A 100 2.46 0.18 18.74
CA CYS A 100 2.37 1.52 18.15
C CYS A 100 2.64 2.62 19.19
N LYS A 101 2.13 2.48 20.41
CA LYS A 101 2.40 3.41 21.51
C LYS A 101 3.89 3.43 21.88
N GLU A 102 4.52 2.27 21.94
CA GLU A 102 5.95 2.18 22.24
C GLU A 102 6.80 2.79 21.13
N ILE A 103 6.51 2.47 19.88
CA ILE A 103 7.17 3.07 18.71
C ILE A 103 7.04 4.59 18.73
N ALA A 104 5.85 5.11 19.03
CA ALA A 104 5.57 6.55 19.05
C ALA A 104 6.38 7.32 20.09
N LYS A 105 6.76 6.67 21.21
CA LYS A 105 7.62 7.30 22.24
C LYS A 105 9.06 7.51 21.74
N HIS A 106 9.55 6.64 20.90
CA HIS A 106 10.93 6.62 20.46
C HIS A 106 11.19 7.24 19.11
N ILE A 107 10.21 7.14 18.19
CA ILE A 107 10.33 7.63 16.82
C ILE A 107 9.54 8.93 16.65
N PRO A 108 10.20 10.10 16.63
CA PRO A 108 9.51 11.39 16.56
C PRO A 108 9.06 11.77 15.13
N GLY A 109 9.65 11.15 14.10
CA GLY A 109 9.40 11.47 12.69
C GLY A 109 8.12 10.84 12.13
N TRP A 110 7.90 11.03 10.85
CA TRP A 110 6.77 10.43 10.13
C TRP A 110 6.86 8.91 10.13
N LYS A 111 5.76 8.30 10.46
CA LYS A 111 5.64 6.85 10.55
C LYS A 111 4.55 6.34 9.63
N MET A 112 4.82 5.24 8.97
CA MET A 112 3.83 4.50 8.21
C MET A 112 3.38 3.30 9.02
N TYR A 113 2.07 3.08 9.09
CA TYR A 113 1.49 1.84 9.56
C TYR A 113 1.36 0.88 8.37
N PRO A 114 1.77 -0.38 8.51
CA PRO A 114 1.52 -1.38 7.49
C PRO A 114 0.01 -1.62 7.31
N ASP A 115 -0.34 -2.59 6.51
CA ASP A 115 -1.73 -2.81 6.13
C ASP A 115 -2.65 -3.02 7.32
N ILE A 116 -3.76 -2.26 7.37
CA ILE A 116 -4.86 -2.52 8.31
C ILE A 116 -5.56 -3.79 7.84
N GLU A 117 -5.38 -4.86 8.58
CA GLU A 117 -5.98 -6.16 8.32
C GLU A 117 -6.44 -6.84 9.61
N SER A 118 -7.51 -7.61 9.52
CA SER A 118 -7.90 -8.50 10.62
C SER A 118 -7.13 -9.82 10.50
N HIS A 119 -6.49 -10.24 11.58
CA HIS A 119 -5.75 -11.50 11.65
C HIS A 119 -6.43 -12.47 12.62
N ASN A 120 -6.71 -13.69 12.17
CA ASN A 120 -7.29 -14.76 13.00
C ASN A 120 -8.61 -14.34 13.70
N GLY A 121 -9.42 -13.51 13.05
CA GLY A 121 -10.67 -12.99 13.62
C GLY A 121 -10.50 -11.87 14.65
N ILE A 122 -9.27 -11.40 14.89
CA ILE A 122 -8.98 -10.25 15.74
C ILE A 122 -8.96 -9.01 14.85
N PRO A 123 -9.82 -8.00 15.11
CA PRO A 123 -9.76 -6.73 14.39
C PRO A 123 -8.40 -6.04 14.61
N ASP A 124 -7.88 -5.45 13.56
CA ASP A 124 -6.73 -4.58 13.66
C ASP A 124 -7.14 -3.18 14.14
N LEU A 125 -6.16 -2.30 14.29
CA LEU A 125 -6.37 -0.91 14.65
C LEU A 125 -7.15 -0.17 13.56
N ASN A 126 -7.88 0.84 13.96
CA ASN A 126 -8.46 1.80 13.02
C ASN A 126 -7.58 3.06 12.90
N ILE A 127 -7.92 3.92 11.96
CA ILE A 127 -7.15 5.14 11.69
C ILE A 127 -7.17 6.09 12.89
N ASP A 128 -8.28 6.14 13.64
CA ASP A 128 -8.42 7.03 14.80
C ASP A 128 -7.51 6.62 15.97
N ASP A 129 -7.12 5.35 16.05
CA ASP A 129 -6.13 4.87 17.02
C ASP A 129 -4.71 5.31 16.65
N LEU A 130 -4.42 5.45 15.35
CA LEU A 130 -3.09 5.70 14.80
C LEU A 130 -2.72 7.18 14.71
N ILE A 131 -3.69 8.04 14.40
CA ILE A 131 -3.47 9.49 14.25
C ILE A 131 -2.82 10.12 15.49
N PRO A 132 -3.32 9.88 16.73
CA PRO A 132 -2.73 10.47 17.93
C PRO A 132 -1.29 10.01 18.21
N LEU A 133 -0.90 8.86 17.65
CA LEU A 133 0.44 8.29 17.78
C LEU A 133 1.42 8.77 16.71
N GLY A 134 0.96 9.66 15.82
CA GLY A 134 1.79 10.26 14.78
C GLY A 134 2.11 9.31 13.63
N PHE A 135 1.24 8.34 13.35
CA PHE A 135 1.28 7.60 12.09
C PHE A 135 0.63 8.45 11.00
N ASN A 136 1.39 8.75 9.95
CA ASN A 136 1.02 9.73 8.93
C ASN A 136 0.57 9.08 7.61
N LEU A 137 0.87 7.80 7.43
CA LEU A 137 0.50 7.02 6.27
C LEU A 137 0.05 5.63 6.72
N VAL A 138 -1.04 5.17 6.14
CA VAL A 138 -1.62 3.84 6.40
C VAL A 138 -1.97 3.20 5.07
N THR A 139 -1.65 1.92 4.91
CA THR A 139 -2.11 1.13 3.76
C THR A 139 -3.28 0.23 4.13
N CYS A 140 -4.12 -0.05 3.15
CA CYS A 140 -5.28 -0.93 3.29
C CYS A 140 -5.40 -1.82 2.06
N HIS A 141 -5.23 -3.12 2.23
CA HIS A 141 -5.39 -4.11 1.16
C HIS A 141 -6.86 -4.54 1.02
N TYR A 142 -7.72 -3.62 0.63
CA TYR A 142 -9.15 -3.94 0.48
C TYR A 142 -9.59 -4.09 -0.98
N LEU A 143 -8.90 -3.45 -1.92
CA LEU A 143 -9.34 -3.41 -3.32
C LEU A 143 -9.30 -4.78 -3.98
N GLU A 144 -8.22 -5.54 -3.82
CA GLU A 144 -8.11 -6.88 -4.35
C GLU A 144 -9.13 -7.84 -3.72
N LYS A 145 -9.36 -7.73 -2.41
CA LYS A 145 -10.37 -8.55 -1.70
C LYS A 145 -11.78 -8.23 -2.18
N ALA A 146 -12.10 -6.95 -2.37
CA ALA A 146 -13.37 -6.50 -2.91
C ALA A 146 -13.56 -6.97 -4.36
N ALA A 147 -12.52 -6.90 -5.18
CA ALA A 147 -12.54 -7.37 -6.56
C ALA A 147 -12.75 -8.90 -6.63
N TRP A 148 -12.03 -9.68 -5.82
CA TRP A 148 -12.22 -11.13 -5.75
C TRP A 148 -13.61 -11.51 -5.29
N TYR A 149 -14.11 -10.85 -4.24
CA TYR A 149 -15.46 -11.08 -3.75
C TYR A 149 -16.50 -10.80 -4.84
N GLY A 150 -16.44 -9.65 -5.49
CA GLY A 150 -17.35 -9.28 -6.56
C GLY A 150 -17.29 -10.23 -7.74
N MET A 151 -16.10 -10.63 -8.19
CA MET A 151 -15.94 -11.61 -9.27
C MET A 151 -16.53 -12.98 -8.91
N LEU A 152 -16.29 -13.45 -7.68
CA LEU A 152 -16.83 -14.74 -7.22
C LEU A 152 -18.35 -14.69 -7.06
N ASP A 153 -18.88 -13.60 -6.50
CA ASP A 153 -20.31 -13.42 -6.28
C ASP A 153 -21.06 -13.37 -7.62
N TYR A 154 -20.61 -12.52 -8.52
CA TYR A 154 -21.18 -12.41 -9.86
C TYR A 154 -21.06 -13.70 -10.66
N GLY A 155 -19.90 -14.37 -10.60
CA GLY A 155 -19.70 -15.65 -11.28
C GLY A 155 -20.61 -16.75 -10.78
N ARG A 156 -20.85 -16.86 -9.47
CA ARG A 156 -21.79 -17.82 -8.88
C ARG A 156 -23.22 -17.60 -9.36
N HIS A 157 -23.68 -16.35 -9.36
CA HIS A 157 -25.03 -16.01 -9.83
C HIS A 157 -25.18 -16.25 -11.34
N MET A 158 -24.21 -15.84 -12.16
CA MET A 158 -24.22 -16.13 -13.59
C MET A 158 -24.38 -17.62 -13.90
N VAL A 159 -23.64 -18.49 -13.18
CA VAL A 159 -23.71 -19.96 -13.36
C VAL A 159 -25.06 -20.51 -12.90
N ALA A 160 -25.54 -20.06 -11.73
CA ALA A 160 -26.81 -20.52 -11.15
C ALA A 160 -28.04 -20.12 -11.99
N GLU A 161 -28.05 -18.87 -12.44
CA GLU A 161 -29.16 -18.29 -13.22
C GLU A 161 -29.05 -18.57 -14.73
N ARG A 162 -27.89 -19.04 -15.17
CA ARG A 162 -27.57 -19.22 -16.60
C ARG A 162 -27.80 -17.94 -17.43
N GLY A 163 -27.52 -16.79 -16.80
CA GLY A 163 -27.78 -15.45 -17.36
C GLY A 163 -27.01 -14.37 -16.62
N THR A 164 -27.28 -13.13 -16.96
CA THR A 164 -26.56 -11.94 -16.42
C THR A 164 -27.50 -10.98 -15.67
N LEU A 165 -28.72 -11.41 -15.32
CA LEU A 165 -29.71 -10.52 -14.68
C LEU A 165 -29.16 -9.98 -13.36
N TYR A 166 -28.65 -10.83 -12.50
CA TYR A 166 -28.06 -10.45 -11.22
C TYR A 166 -26.94 -9.39 -11.39
N VAL A 167 -26.04 -9.63 -12.32
CA VAL A 167 -24.94 -8.69 -12.60
C VAL A 167 -25.46 -7.33 -13.04
N ASN A 168 -26.48 -7.31 -13.91
CA ASN A 168 -27.07 -6.08 -14.42
C ASN A 168 -27.82 -5.30 -13.33
N GLU A 169 -28.48 -5.99 -12.42
CA GLU A 169 -29.24 -5.39 -11.31
C GLU A 169 -28.32 -4.89 -10.19
N HIS A 170 -27.15 -5.50 -10.03
CA HIS A 170 -26.16 -5.15 -9.01
C HIS A 170 -24.96 -4.41 -9.57
N ASP A 171 -25.06 -3.93 -10.81
CA ASP A 171 -24.00 -3.20 -11.49
C ASP A 171 -23.57 -1.97 -10.68
N MET A 172 -22.34 -2.03 -10.18
CA MET A 172 -21.66 -0.95 -9.47
C MET A 172 -22.47 -0.31 -8.31
N GLY A 173 -23.30 -1.09 -7.63
CA GLY A 173 -24.00 -0.62 -6.43
C GLY A 173 -25.01 0.49 -6.68
N GLY A 174 -25.60 0.55 -7.88
CA GLY A 174 -26.61 1.54 -8.24
C GLY A 174 -26.06 2.92 -8.61
N LEU A 175 -24.77 3.01 -8.90
CA LEU A 175 -24.16 4.26 -9.36
C LEU A 175 -24.81 4.74 -10.66
N THR A 176 -25.02 6.04 -10.76
CA THR A 176 -25.47 6.71 -11.99
C THR A 176 -24.42 6.59 -13.09
N ARG A 177 -24.83 6.79 -14.34
CA ARG A 177 -23.90 6.82 -15.48
C ARG A 177 -22.79 7.87 -15.31
N ALA A 178 -23.13 9.03 -14.76
CA ALA A 178 -22.15 10.08 -14.51
C ALA A 178 -21.10 9.66 -13.45
N GLU A 179 -21.53 9.02 -12.37
CA GLU A 179 -20.62 8.50 -11.34
C GLU A 179 -19.72 7.38 -11.88
N LYS A 180 -20.27 6.45 -12.69
CA LYS A 180 -19.47 5.42 -13.36
C LYS A 180 -18.42 6.03 -14.28
N THR A 181 -18.78 7.07 -15.04
CA THR A 181 -17.85 7.76 -15.94
C THR A 181 -16.74 8.48 -15.14
N ALA A 182 -17.10 9.14 -14.05
CA ALA A 182 -16.13 9.80 -13.18
C ALA A 182 -15.12 8.81 -12.57
N MET A 183 -15.57 7.60 -12.21
CA MET A 183 -14.70 6.53 -11.68
C MET A 183 -13.71 6.01 -12.74
N MET A 184 -14.00 6.15 -14.03
CA MET A 184 -13.07 5.78 -15.10
C MET A 184 -11.90 6.76 -15.24
N GLY A 185 -11.92 7.87 -14.49
CA GLY A 185 -10.82 8.84 -14.47
C GLY A 185 -10.65 9.65 -15.75
N CYS A 186 -11.67 9.70 -16.61
CA CYS A 186 -11.67 10.49 -17.83
C CYS A 186 -12.93 11.35 -17.94
N ASP A 187 -12.78 12.57 -18.45
CA ASP A 187 -13.93 13.38 -18.88
C ASP A 187 -14.40 12.87 -20.24
N ILE A 188 -15.57 12.23 -20.26
CA ILE A 188 -16.12 11.67 -21.51
C ILE A 188 -16.41 12.76 -22.55
N HIS A 189 -16.70 13.99 -22.12
CA HIS A 189 -16.94 15.08 -23.02
C HIS A 189 -15.65 15.56 -23.69
N GLU A 190 -14.55 15.61 -22.97
CA GLU A 190 -13.24 15.89 -23.55
C GLU A 190 -12.82 14.80 -24.54
N TRP A 191 -13.03 13.53 -24.18
CA TRP A 191 -12.74 12.40 -25.06
C TRP A 191 -13.58 12.42 -26.34
N LEU A 192 -14.89 12.69 -26.23
CA LEU A 192 -15.76 12.81 -27.38
C LEU A 192 -15.39 14.01 -28.29
N ALA A 193 -15.02 15.14 -27.69
CA ALA A 193 -14.55 16.29 -28.45
C ALA A 193 -13.22 15.97 -29.15
N PHE A 194 -12.31 15.29 -28.48
CA PHE A 194 -11.07 14.84 -29.11
C PHE A 194 -11.32 13.86 -30.24
N GLU A 195 -12.14 12.84 -30.02
CA GLU A 195 -12.52 11.88 -31.08
C GLU A 195 -13.10 12.60 -32.30
N GLN A 196 -14.07 13.50 -32.09
CA GLN A 196 -14.67 14.29 -33.17
C GLN A 196 -13.62 15.12 -33.91
N SER A 197 -12.63 15.67 -33.22
CA SER A 197 -11.55 16.45 -33.85
C SER A 197 -10.63 15.61 -34.75
N CYS A 198 -10.62 14.29 -34.55
CA CYS A 198 -9.85 13.37 -35.39
C CYS A 198 -10.49 13.01 -36.72
N TYR A 199 -11.80 13.29 -36.89
CA TYR A 199 -12.49 13.07 -38.17
C TYR A 199 -12.36 14.31 -39.05
N HIS A 200 -11.83 14.14 -40.24
CA HIS A 200 -11.74 15.19 -41.24
C HIS A 200 -12.92 15.08 -42.23
N GLU A 201 -13.36 16.21 -42.81
CA GLU A 201 -14.46 16.22 -43.76
C GLU A 201 -14.19 15.34 -45.00
N ASP A 202 -12.93 15.13 -45.33
CA ASP A 202 -12.49 14.32 -46.48
C ASP A 202 -12.55 12.81 -46.24
N ASP A 203 -12.74 12.35 -44.99
CA ASP A 203 -12.80 10.92 -44.60
C ASP A 203 -14.17 10.28 -44.93
N LYS A 204 -15.10 11.03 -45.56
CA LYS A 204 -16.46 10.57 -45.94
C LYS A 204 -16.51 9.85 -47.28
N ARG A 205 -15.40 9.22 -47.70
CA ARG A 205 -15.40 8.45 -48.97
C ARG A 205 -15.33 6.95 -48.72
#